data_a561ff79316f3331875b405cdd005dca
#
_entry.id   a561ff79316f3331875b405cdd005dca
#
_cell.length_a   1.000
_cell.length_b   1.000
_cell.length_c   1.000
_cell.angle_alpha   90.00
_cell.angle_beta   90.00
_cell.angle_gamma   90.00
#
_symmetry.space_group_name_H-M   'P 1'
#
loop_
_entity.id
_entity.type
_entity.pdbx_description
1 polymer ?
#
loop_
_entity_poly.entity_id
_entity_poly.type
_entity_poly.pdbx_seq_one_letter_code
_entity_poly.pdbx_strand_id
1 'polypeptide(L)'
;MNFRCPFLVMLVSILFLSEVYCQSYKGVTGISDTSYSTKNAYNHDVKTHPNIKIVSEFHLETVKEKRNVVYCEIGKRKLNLDVFYNADKSYSKQTAVIVIHGGGWRTGSRTQHYPMAQKLASLGYVCFTPEYRLSTEALFPAAIFDVKSAIRWVRKNAVAYNFDPNKIAIVGFSAGGEMAAFMGTTANMPLFEGTSCNLDAKSNVNAVVDIDGTLSFVHPDGREGDDSKSTSAGTYWFGYAKAENPKLWEAASPLSYVSAQTPPTLFINSSVPWMHAGREDYIKVLDKNEIYSEVKEFEEAPHSFCLYEPWFSPTIECINNFLTKVFNK
;
A
#
# COMPACT_ATOMS: atom_id res chain seq x y z
N MET A 1 24.69 14.07 74.03
CA MET A 1 23.34 13.53 73.72
C MET A 1 23.04 13.85 72.25
N ASN A 2 23.28 12.85 71.37
CA ASN A 2 23.12 13.04 69.93
C ASN A 2 21.80 12.39 69.50
N PHE A 3 20.82 13.20 69.13
CA PHE A 3 19.57 12.72 68.50
C PHE A 3 19.77 12.63 67.01
N ARG A 4 19.81 11.41 66.48
CA ARG A 4 19.71 11.11 65.06
C ARG A 4 18.22 11.00 64.67
N CYS A 5 17.76 11.85 63.78
CA CYS A 5 16.47 11.79 63.16
C CYS A 5 16.55 10.82 61.95
N PRO A 6 15.70 9.79 61.80
CA PRO A 6 15.70 8.99 60.59
C PRO A 6 14.87 9.70 59.52
N PHE A 7 15.49 9.96 58.34
CA PHE A 7 14.76 10.34 57.14
C PHE A 7 13.95 9.15 56.63
N LEU A 8 12.63 9.29 56.70
CA LEU A 8 11.71 8.37 56.10
C LEU A 8 11.60 8.70 54.61
N VAL A 9 12.27 7.91 53.75
CA VAL A 9 12.11 8.00 52.29
C VAL A 9 10.80 7.35 51.92
N MET A 10 9.80 8.17 51.62
CA MET A 10 8.51 7.71 51.12
C MET A 10 8.69 7.40 49.62
N LEU A 11 8.79 6.11 49.26
CA LEU A 11 8.76 5.63 47.90
C LEU A 11 7.34 5.82 47.35
N VAL A 12 7.12 6.87 46.55
CA VAL A 12 5.89 7.04 45.78
C VAL A 12 5.99 6.11 44.59
N SER A 13 5.39 4.96 44.68
CA SER A 13 5.18 4.06 43.55
C SER A 13 4.15 4.68 42.63
N ILE A 14 4.61 5.34 41.58
CA ILE A 14 3.76 5.77 40.48
C ILE A 14 3.37 4.51 39.72
N LEU A 15 2.22 3.96 40.04
CA LEU A 15 1.50 2.99 39.22
C LEU A 15 1.09 3.70 37.93
N PHE A 16 1.88 3.54 36.88
CA PHE A 16 1.38 3.75 35.53
C PHE A 16 0.31 2.69 35.28
N LEU A 17 -0.94 3.04 35.51
CA LEU A 17 -2.08 2.39 34.91
C LEU A 17 -1.94 2.59 33.41
N SER A 18 -1.30 1.65 32.72
CA SER A 18 -1.49 1.48 31.31
C SER A 18 -2.98 1.18 31.11
N GLU A 19 -3.75 2.19 30.72
CA GLU A 19 -5.07 1.95 30.15
C GLU A 19 -4.83 1.06 28.93
N VAL A 20 -5.05 -0.23 29.11
CA VAL A 20 -5.21 -1.17 28.01
C VAL A 20 -6.51 -0.74 27.32
N TYR A 21 -6.43 0.16 26.37
CA TYR A 21 -7.52 0.42 25.46
C TYR A 21 -7.87 -0.92 24.83
N CYS A 22 -9.00 -1.47 25.22
CA CYS A 22 -9.56 -2.65 24.60
C CYS A 22 -9.88 -2.26 23.15
N GLN A 23 -8.96 -2.58 22.24
CA GLN A 23 -9.12 -2.30 20.83
C GLN A 23 -10.40 -2.98 20.36
N SER A 24 -11.33 -2.23 19.78
CA SER A 24 -12.55 -2.79 19.24
C SER A 24 -12.21 -3.78 18.11
N TYR A 25 -12.50 -5.06 18.30
CA TYR A 25 -12.28 -6.11 17.30
C TYR A 25 -13.41 -6.20 16.26
N LYS A 26 -14.22 -5.14 16.08
CA LYS A 26 -15.35 -5.14 15.13
C LYS A 26 -14.99 -5.64 13.71
N GLY A 27 -13.77 -5.39 13.25
CA GLY A 27 -13.31 -5.83 11.93
C GLY A 27 -12.73 -7.24 11.88
N VAL A 28 -12.17 -7.75 12.99
CA VAL A 28 -11.44 -9.02 13.03
C VAL A 28 -12.43 -10.17 13.20
N THR A 29 -12.72 -10.87 12.12
CA THR A 29 -13.67 -12.01 12.12
C THR A 29 -12.99 -13.36 11.96
N GLY A 30 -11.73 -13.39 11.51
CA GLY A 30 -11.04 -14.61 11.10
C GLY A 30 -11.60 -15.27 9.84
N ILE A 31 -12.59 -14.64 9.19
CA ILE A 31 -13.28 -15.16 7.99
C ILE A 31 -13.00 -14.19 6.86
N SER A 32 -12.55 -14.71 5.70
CA SER A 32 -12.31 -13.91 4.51
C SER A 32 -13.59 -13.19 4.06
N ASP A 33 -13.50 -11.90 3.83
CA ASP A 33 -14.57 -11.12 3.24
C ASP A 33 -14.50 -11.22 1.72
N THR A 34 -15.57 -11.68 1.09
CA THR A 34 -15.67 -11.88 -0.36
C THR A 34 -16.58 -10.85 -1.04
N SER A 35 -16.94 -9.78 -0.32
CA SER A 35 -17.87 -8.75 -0.82
C SER A 35 -17.31 -8.00 -2.03
N TYR A 36 -15.98 -7.84 -2.12
CA TYR A 36 -15.31 -7.25 -3.27
C TYR A 36 -14.47 -8.28 -4.03
N SER A 37 -14.60 -8.23 -5.35
CA SER A 37 -13.73 -8.90 -6.32
C SER A 37 -13.71 -8.08 -7.62
N THR A 38 -12.73 -8.29 -8.50
CA THR A 38 -12.73 -7.69 -9.85
C THR A 38 -14.05 -7.93 -10.59
N LYS A 39 -14.63 -9.12 -10.43
CA LYS A 39 -15.92 -9.46 -11.05
C LYS A 39 -17.08 -8.66 -10.45
N ASN A 40 -17.12 -8.51 -9.14
CA ASN A 40 -18.17 -7.73 -8.47
C ASN A 40 -18.09 -6.24 -8.83
N ALA A 41 -16.87 -5.67 -8.86
CA ALA A 41 -16.63 -4.32 -9.33
C ALA A 41 -17.09 -4.15 -10.78
N TYR A 42 -16.72 -5.07 -11.67
CA TYR A 42 -17.17 -5.05 -13.05
C TYR A 42 -18.70 -5.09 -13.18
N ASN A 43 -19.39 -5.96 -12.45
CA ASN A 43 -20.86 -6.07 -12.50
C ASN A 43 -21.55 -4.78 -12.02
N HIS A 44 -20.88 -3.99 -11.21
CA HIS A 44 -21.34 -2.65 -10.82
C HIS A 44 -21.08 -1.64 -11.94
N ASP A 45 -19.82 -1.54 -12.40
CA ASP A 45 -19.33 -0.47 -13.26
C ASP A 45 -19.83 -0.60 -14.70
N VAL A 46 -20.06 -1.83 -15.20
CA VAL A 46 -20.60 -2.06 -16.55
C VAL A 46 -21.99 -1.46 -16.78
N LYS A 47 -22.73 -1.15 -15.71
CA LYS A 47 -24.07 -0.53 -15.79
C LYS A 47 -23.99 0.93 -16.28
N THR A 48 -22.90 1.62 -15.95
CA THR A 48 -22.65 3.02 -16.35
C THR A 48 -21.60 3.11 -17.46
N HIS A 49 -20.75 2.08 -17.60
CA HIS A 49 -19.66 2.00 -18.57
C HIS A 49 -19.78 0.71 -19.40
N PRO A 50 -20.77 0.59 -20.31
CA PRO A 50 -21.13 -0.70 -20.95
C PRO A 50 -20.03 -1.30 -21.84
N ASN A 51 -19.04 -0.51 -22.24
CA ASN A 51 -17.97 -0.93 -23.14
C ASN A 51 -16.72 -1.47 -22.43
N ILE A 52 -16.69 -1.48 -21.08
CA ILE A 52 -15.54 -1.97 -20.33
C ILE A 52 -15.37 -3.48 -20.48
N LYS A 53 -14.13 -3.94 -20.38
CA LYS A 53 -13.76 -5.36 -20.40
C LYS A 53 -12.76 -5.64 -19.29
N ILE A 54 -13.03 -6.64 -18.47
CA ILE A 54 -12.05 -7.12 -17.48
C ILE A 54 -10.81 -7.58 -18.22
N VAL A 55 -9.64 -7.11 -17.74
CA VAL A 55 -8.36 -7.60 -18.24
C VAL A 55 -8.01 -8.89 -17.49
N SER A 56 -7.90 -9.98 -18.25
CA SER A 56 -7.51 -11.28 -17.75
C SER A 56 -5.99 -11.44 -17.73
N GLU A 57 -5.51 -12.45 -17.02
CA GLU A 57 -4.09 -12.84 -17.06
C GLU A 57 -3.61 -13.09 -18.47
N PHE A 58 -2.41 -12.66 -18.74
CA PHE A 58 -1.72 -12.88 -20.02
C PHE A 58 -0.90 -14.16 -19.97
N HIS A 59 -0.77 -14.83 -21.11
CA HIS A 59 0.16 -15.94 -21.31
C HIS A 59 1.29 -15.45 -22.23
N LEU A 60 2.32 -14.85 -21.63
CA LEU A 60 3.44 -14.23 -22.34
C LEU A 60 4.66 -15.16 -22.26
N GLU A 61 5.12 -15.70 -23.39
CA GLU A 61 6.29 -16.62 -23.44
C GLU A 61 7.56 -15.99 -22.87
N THR A 62 7.70 -14.68 -22.98
CA THR A 62 8.85 -13.93 -22.46
C THR A 62 8.81 -13.70 -20.96
N VAL A 63 7.67 -13.95 -20.30
CA VAL A 63 7.50 -13.72 -18.86
C VAL A 63 7.52 -15.06 -18.11
N LYS A 64 8.43 -15.16 -17.17
CA LYS A 64 8.49 -16.26 -16.19
C LYS A 64 7.77 -15.85 -14.92
N GLU A 65 7.18 -16.84 -14.27
CA GLU A 65 6.41 -16.67 -13.06
C GLU A 65 6.86 -17.62 -11.97
N LYS A 66 6.87 -17.12 -10.74
CA LYS A 66 7.12 -17.94 -9.55
C LYS A 66 6.02 -17.61 -8.54
N ARG A 67 5.13 -18.56 -8.34
CA ARG A 67 3.94 -18.39 -7.51
C ARG A 67 4.14 -18.91 -6.08
N ASN A 68 3.40 -18.32 -5.12
CA ASN A 68 3.34 -18.77 -3.72
C ASN A 68 4.70 -18.79 -3.01
N VAL A 69 5.52 -17.76 -3.23
CA VAL A 69 6.79 -17.59 -2.54
C VAL A 69 6.54 -16.97 -1.16
N VAL A 70 6.90 -17.69 -0.10
CA VAL A 70 6.76 -17.17 1.27
C VAL A 70 7.77 -16.05 1.50
N TYR A 71 7.30 -14.86 1.84
CA TYR A 71 8.17 -13.72 2.16
C TYR A 71 8.25 -13.43 3.67
N CYS A 72 7.25 -13.87 4.42
CA CYS A 72 7.20 -13.70 5.87
C CYS A 72 6.36 -14.79 6.53
N GLU A 73 6.75 -15.21 7.73
CA GLU A 73 5.95 -16.09 8.58
C GLU A 73 5.67 -15.40 9.92
N ILE A 74 4.39 -15.28 10.28
CA ILE A 74 3.92 -14.66 11.52
C ILE A 74 3.15 -15.72 12.31
N GLY A 75 3.82 -16.35 13.26
CA GLY A 75 3.29 -17.54 13.92
C GLY A 75 3.05 -18.65 12.90
N LYS A 76 1.80 -19.08 12.74
CA LYS A 76 1.41 -20.09 11.74
C LYS A 76 0.98 -19.51 10.38
N ARG A 77 0.83 -18.17 10.30
CA ARG A 77 0.41 -17.48 9.08
C ARG A 77 1.60 -17.25 8.16
N LYS A 78 1.60 -17.89 7.02
CA LYS A 78 2.56 -17.65 5.93
C LYS A 78 1.99 -16.57 5.02
N LEU A 79 2.77 -15.52 4.79
CA LEU A 79 2.47 -14.47 3.84
C LEU A 79 3.24 -14.73 2.56
N ASN A 80 2.52 -14.79 1.43
CA ASN A 80 3.08 -15.16 0.14
C ASN A 80 3.10 -13.96 -0.81
N LEU A 81 4.03 -14.01 -1.75
CA LEU A 81 4.04 -13.15 -2.93
C LEU A 81 4.24 -13.99 -4.19
N ASP A 82 3.88 -13.40 -5.33
CA ASP A 82 4.20 -14.00 -6.63
C ASP A 82 5.17 -13.09 -7.38
N VAL A 83 6.02 -13.68 -8.21
CA VAL A 83 7.09 -12.99 -8.93
C VAL A 83 6.90 -13.18 -10.42
N PHE A 84 7.01 -12.08 -11.17
CA PHE A 84 6.92 -12.04 -12.62
C PHE A 84 8.16 -11.34 -13.16
N TYR A 85 8.87 -11.93 -14.09
CA TYR A 85 10.10 -11.36 -14.63
C TYR A 85 10.35 -11.81 -16.06
N ASN A 86 11.06 -10.98 -16.82
CA ASN A 86 11.45 -11.36 -18.18
C ASN A 86 12.49 -12.49 -18.13
N ALA A 87 12.28 -13.51 -18.96
CA ALA A 87 13.20 -14.65 -19.08
C ALA A 87 14.53 -14.27 -19.73
N ASP A 88 14.56 -13.21 -20.52
CA ASP A 88 15.76 -12.73 -21.20
C ASP A 88 16.70 -12.07 -20.17
N LYS A 89 17.87 -12.70 -19.97
CA LYS A 89 18.90 -12.23 -19.06
C LYS A 89 19.83 -11.16 -19.65
N SER A 90 19.61 -10.76 -20.90
CA SER A 90 20.43 -9.73 -21.57
C SER A 90 20.22 -8.33 -21.00
N TYR A 91 19.13 -8.11 -20.26
CA TYR A 91 18.90 -6.88 -19.53
C TYR A 91 19.92 -6.69 -18.40
N SER A 92 20.58 -5.54 -18.38
CA SER A 92 21.31 -5.05 -17.20
C SER A 92 20.39 -5.05 -15.98
N LYS A 93 20.92 -4.89 -14.77
CA LYS A 93 20.13 -4.87 -13.52
C LYS A 93 18.82 -4.09 -13.69
N GLN A 94 17.71 -4.80 -13.58
CA GLN A 94 16.36 -4.31 -13.81
C GLN A 94 15.85 -3.45 -12.63
N THR A 95 14.70 -2.83 -12.80
CA THR A 95 13.96 -2.17 -11.72
C THR A 95 12.93 -3.15 -11.15
N ALA A 96 12.84 -3.24 -9.81
CA ALA A 96 11.80 -3.99 -9.13
C ALA A 96 10.53 -3.15 -8.98
N VAL A 97 9.36 -3.76 -9.19
CA VAL A 97 8.04 -3.14 -9.00
C VAL A 97 7.21 -4.02 -8.07
N ILE A 98 6.82 -3.47 -6.94
CA ILE A 98 5.93 -4.15 -5.99
C ILE A 98 4.52 -3.64 -6.24
N VAL A 99 3.56 -4.53 -6.54
CA VAL A 99 2.18 -4.15 -6.88
C VAL A 99 1.24 -4.60 -5.78
N ILE A 100 0.60 -3.63 -5.11
CA ILE A 100 -0.27 -3.84 -3.94
C ILE A 100 -1.73 -3.77 -4.37
N HIS A 101 -2.48 -4.82 -4.03
CA HIS A 101 -3.90 -4.91 -4.39
C HIS A 101 -4.79 -3.99 -3.55
N GLY A 102 -5.94 -3.62 -4.13
CA GLY A 102 -7.01 -2.90 -3.45
C GLY A 102 -8.00 -3.85 -2.74
N GLY A 103 -9.10 -3.27 -2.26
CA GLY A 103 -10.18 -3.99 -1.60
C GLY A 103 -10.47 -3.47 -0.18
N GLY A 104 -10.25 -2.18 0.09
CA GLY A 104 -10.59 -1.52 1.35
C GLY A 104 -9.91 -2.17 2.56
N TRP A 105 -8.66 -2.62 2.42
CA TRP A 105 -7.88 -3.32 3.47
C TRP A 105 -8.57 -4.57 4.06
N ARG A 106 -9.75 -4.94 3.55
CA ARG A 106 -10.63 -5.98 4.10
C ARG A 106 -10.83 -7.16 3.16
N THR A 107 -10.76 -6.92 1.85
CA THR A 107 -11.00 -7.89 0.78
C THR A 107 -9.88 -7.85 -0.25
N GLY A 108 -10.05 -8.57 -1.35
CA GLY A 108 -9.06 -8.61 -2.43
C GLY A 108 -7.98 -9.66 -2.22
N SER A 109 -7.10 -9.75 -3.18
CA SER A 109 -5.97 -10.67 -3.15
C SER A 109 -4.87 -10.24 -4.10
N ARG A 110 -3.65 -10.75 -3.91
CA ARG A 110 -2.49 -10.52 -4.77
C ARG A 110 -2.73 -10.85 -6.25
N THR A 111 -3.73 -11.68 -6.56
CA THR A 111 -4.09 -12.06 -7.94
C THR A 111 -4.76 -10.94 -8.72
N GLN A 112 -5.30 -9.93 -8.04
CA GLN A 112 -6.02 -8.81 -8.67
C GLN A 112 -5.19 -8.11 -9.75
N HIS A 113 -3.88 -7.97 -9.53
CA HIS A 113 -2.98 -7.25 -10.42
C HIS A 113 -1.98 -8.14 -11.16
N TYR A 114 -2.28 -9.43 -11.34
CA TYR A 114 -1.46 -10.28 -12.18
C TYR A 114 -1.33 -9.75 -13.62
N PRO A 115 -2.41 -9.28 -14.28
CA PRO A 115 -2.26 -8.68 -15.60
C PRO A 115 -1.31 -7.49 -15.64
N MET A 116 -1.35 -6.62 -14.62
CA MET A 116 -0.45 -5.47 -14.50
C MET A 116 1.00 -5.94 -14.31
N ALA A 117 1.23 -6.87 -13.40
CA ALA A 117 2.56 -7.42 -13.14
C ALA A 117 3.16 -8.13 -14.37
N GLN A 118 2.34 -8.89 -15.11
CA GLN A 118 2.75 -9.56 -16.35
C GLN A 118 3.11 -8.56 -17.46
N LYS A 119 2.31 -7.50 -17.65
CA LYS A 119 2.62 -6.46 -18.63
C LYS A 119 3.87 -5.68 -18.28
N LEU A 120 4.05 -5.26 -17.03
CA LEU A 120 5.27 -4.60 -16.59
C LEU A 120 6.49 -5.52 -16.71
N ALA A 121 6.34 -6.80 -16.37
CA ALA A 121 7.43 -7.77 -16.54
C ALA A 121 7.82 -7.94 -18.03
N SER A 122 6.88 -7.91 -18.97
CA SER A 122 7.19 -7.95 -20.39
C SER A 122 7.94 -6.72 -20.87
N LEU A 123 7.83 -5.59 -20.15
CA LEU A 123 8.58 -4.35 -20.41
C LEU A 123 9.95 -4.31 -19.73
N GLY A 124 10.37 -5.40 -19.06
CA GLY A 124 11.70 -5.53 -18.47
C GLY A 124 11.78 -5.21 -16.96
N TYR A 125 10.66 -5.07 -16.27
CA TYR A 125 10.63 -4.95 -14.82
C TYR A 125 10.64 -6.33 -14.14
N VAL A 126 11.05 -6.38 -12.87
CA VAL A 126 10.83 -7.54 -12.00
C VAL A 126 9.68 -7.20 -11.06
N CYS A 127 8.52 -7.84 -11.24
CA CYS A 127 7.30 -7.49 -10.54
C CYS A 127 7.00 -8.48 -9.41
N PHE A 128 6.51 -7.96 -8.28
CA PHE A 128 6.15 -8.72 -7.10
C PHE A 128 4.75 -8.35 -6.66
N THR A 129 3.88 -9.33 -6.45
CA THR A 129 2.53 -9.10 -5.96
C THR A 129 2.37 -9.76 -4.59
N PRO A 130 2.63 -9.06 -3.48
CA PRO A 130 2.48 -9.62 -2.15
C PRO A 130 1.00 -9.63 -1.71
N GLU A 131 0.63 -10.62 -0.91
CA GLU A 131 -0.52 -10.53 -0.03
C GLU A 131 -0.13 -9.81 1.26
N TYR A 132 -1.10 -9.31 1.97
CA TYR A 132 -0.97 -8.73 3.31
C TYR A 132 -2.16 -9.15 4.16
N ARG A 133 -2.04 -9.09 5.49
CA ARG A 133 -3.16 -9.41 6.39
C ARG A 133 -4.28 -8.38 6.22
N LEU A 134 -5.46 -8.88 5.90
CA LEU A 134 -6.67 -8.07 5.77
C LEU A 134 -7.22 -7.72 7.17
N SER A 135 -8.07 -6.71 7.24
CA SER A 135 -8.68 -6.28 8.50
C SER A 135 -9.55 -7.35 9.16
N THR A 136 -9.94 -8.38 8.40
CA THR A 136 -10.58 -9.59 8.93
C THR A 136 -9.61 -10.48 9.73
N GLU A 137 -8.30 -10.34 9.52
CA GLU A 137 -7.25 -11.07 10.22
C GLU A 137 -6.59 -10.21 11.32
N ALA A 138 -6.30 -8.94 11.02
CA ALA A 138 -5.64 -8.02 11.94
C ALA A 138 -5.91 -6.55 11.56
N LEU A 139 -6.06 -5.69 12.56
CA LEU A 139 -6.30 -4.26 12.37
C LEU A 139 -5.01 -3.51 11.96
N PHE A 140 -5.16 -2.25 11.55
CA PHE A 140 -4.02 -1.33 11.39
C PHE A 140 -3.15 -1.31 12.68
N PRO A 141 -1.81 -1.36 12.56
CA PRO A 141 -1.01 -1.25 11.34
C PRO A 141 -0.49 -2.59 10.75
N ALA A 142 -1.17 -3.71 11.00
CA ALA A 142 -0.67 -5.03 10.62
C ALA A 142 -0.33 -5.16 9.11
N ALA A 143 -1.22 -4.69 8.22
CA ALA A 143 -0.98 -4.69 6.78
C ALA A 143 0.25 -3.85 6.39
N ILE A 144 0.46 -2.71 7.06
CA ILE A 144 1.65 -1.85 6.88
C ILE A 144 2.94 -2.62 7.19
N PHE A 145 2.98 -3.34 8.31
CA PHE A 145 4.13 -4.16 8.69
C PHE A 145 4.40 -5.28 7.68
N ASP A 146 3.34 -5.87 7.12
CA ASP A 146 3.44 -6.93 6.12
C ASP A 146 4.03 -6.39 4.80
N VAL A 147 3.54 -5.24 4.31
CA VAL A 147 4.07 -4.59 3.10
C VAL A 147 5.52 -4.16 3.30
N LYS A 148 5.88 -3.59 4.46
CA LYS A 148 7.28 -3.29 4.81
C LYS A 148 8.16 -4.54 4.79
N SER A 149 7.66 -5.66 5.32
CA SER A 149 8.35 -6.95 5.29
C SER A 149 8.52 -7.49 3.87
N ALA A 150 7.52 -7.31 2.99
CA ALA A 150 7.61 -7.66 1.57
C ALA A 150 8.69 -6.83 0.85
N ILE A 151 8.74 -5.51 1.06
CA ILE A 151 9.77 -4.63 0.49
C ILE A 151 11.18 -5.09 0.91
N ARG A 152 11.37 -5.42 2.20
CA ARG A 152 12.63 -5.92 2.72
C ARG A 152 13.03 -7.25 2.09
N TRP A 153 12.05 -8.18 1.96
CA TRP A 153 12.28 -9.45 1.29
C TRP A 153 12.67 -9.27 -0.18
N VAL A 154 11.95 -8.41 -0.91
CA VAL A 154 12.27 -8.07 -2.30
C VAL A 154 13.70 -7.58 -2.40
N ARG A 155 14.11 -6.59 -1.59
CA ARG A 155 15.46 -6.04 -1.60
C ARG A 155 16.55 -7.11 -1.34
N LYS A 156 16.32 -8.02 -0.40
CA LYS A 156 17.26 -9.13 -0.11
C LYS A 156 17.41 -10.11 -1.28
N ASN A 157 16.41 -10.22 -2.11
CA ASN A 157 16.40 -11.15 -3.25
C ASN A 157 16.82 -10.50 -4.58
N ALA A 158 17.38 -9.28 -4.55
CA ALA A 158 17.78 -8.54 -5.74
C ALA A 158 18.74 -9.32 -6.66
N VAL A 159 19.70 -10.03 -6.09
CA VAL A 159 20.65 -10.84 -6.85
C VAL A 159 19.95 -12.03 -7.50
N ALA A 160 19.05 -12.70 -6.78
CA ALA A 160 18.35 -13.90 -7.27
C ALA A 160 17.43 -13.59 -8.46
N TYR A 161 16.88 -12.38 -8.53
CA TYR A 161 15.97 -11.94 -9.60
C TYR A 161 16.59 -10.91 -10.56
N ASN A 162 17.90 -10.61 -10.44
CA ASN A 162 18.66 -9.73 -11.33
C ASN A 162 18.09 -8.30 -11.44
N PHE A 163 17.84 -7.64 -10.32
CA PHE A 163 17.48 -6.22 -10.29
C PHE A 163 18.40 -5.40 -9.36
N ASP A 164 18.34 -4.08 -9.48
CA ASP A 164 19.09 -3.17 -8.60
C ASP A 164 18.31 -2.95 -7.29
N PRO A 165 18.87 -3.32 -6.11
CA PRO A 165 18.22 -3.12 -4.82
C PRO A 165 17.95 -1.65 -4.47
N ASN A 166 18.53 -0.70 -5.22
CA ASN A 166 18.29 0.74 -5.10
C ASN A 166 17.28 1.27 -6.12
N LYS A 167 16.70 0.40 -6.97
CA LYS A 167 15.65 0.73 -7.94
C LYS A 167 14.39 -0.10 -7.63
N ILE A 168 13.71 0.25 -6.55
CA ILE A 168 12.47 -0.41 -6.11
C ILE A 168 11.34 0.61 -6.17
N ALA A 169 10.36 0.37 -7.04
CA ALA A 169 9.11 1.11 -7.07
C ALA A 169 7.99 0.33 -6.36
N ILE A 170 7.03 1.07 -5.83
CA ILE A 170 5.79 0.50 -5.33
C ILE A 170 4.61 1.10 -6.10
N VAL A 171 3.71 0.26 -6.54
CA VAL A 171 2.48 0.60 -7.25
C VAL A 171 1.32 0.04 -6.45
N GLY A 172 0.29 0.81 -6.22
CA GLY A 172 -0.88 0.32 -5.50
C GLY A 172 -2.17 0.90 -6.04
N PHE A 173 -3.25 0.14 -5.89
CA PHE A 173 -4.59 0.55 -6.29
C PHE A 173 -5.51 0.66 -5.07
N SER A 174 -6.29 1.77 -4.95
CA SER A 174 -7.26 1.96 -3.87
C SER A 174 -6.59 1.85 -2.50
N ALA A 175 -7.02 0.93 -1.63
CA ALA A 175 -6.33 0.61 -0.37
C ALA A 175 -4.83 0.28 -0.57
N GLY A 176 -4.47 -0.36 -1.70
CA GLY A 176 -3.08 -0.58 -2.09
C GLY A 176 -2.37 0.71 -2.49
N GLY A 177 -3.07 1.67 -3.09
CA GLY A 177 -2.57 3.00 -3.43
C GLY A 177 -2.21 3.81 -2.19
N GLU A 178 -3.13 3.86 -1.22
CA GLU A 178 -2.86 4.42 0.10
C GLU A 178 -1.60 3.79 0.72
N MET A 179 -1.52 2.45 0.79
CA MET A 179 -0.35 1.77 1.34
C MET A 179 0.93 2.06 0.53
N ALA A 180 0.84 2.19 -0.79
CA ALA A 180 1.99 2.56 -1.62
C ALA A 180 2.50 3.98 -1.25
N ALA A 181 1.60 4.95 -1.14
CA ALA A 181 1.93 6.30 -0.70
C ALA A 181 2.47 6.30 0.75
N PHE A 182 1.87 5.50 1.64
CA PHE A 182 2.32 5.36 3.02
C PHE A 182 3.74 4.77 3.12
N MET A 183 4.09 3.78 2.28
CA MET A 183 5.47 3.25 2.21
C MET A 183 6.46 4.32 1.77
N GLY A 184 6.08 5.17 0.82
CA GLY A 184 6.93 6.27 0.34
C GLY A 184 7.18 7.34 1.40
N THR A 185 6.20 7.65 2.23
CA THR A 185 6.27 8.74 3.21
C THR A 185 6.78 8.33 4.58
N THR A 186 6.72 7.04 4.93
CA THR A 186 7.11 6.51 6.25
C THR A 186 8.39 5.68 6.23
N ALA A 187 9.29 5.93 5.26
CA ALA A 187 10.57 5.25 5.19
C ALA A 187 11.39 5.50 6.47
N ASN A 188 11.94 4.41 7.03
CA ASN A 188 12.79 4.45 8.24
C ASN A 188 12.11 5.01 9.51
N MET A 189 10.77 5.04 9.56
CA MET A 189 10.04 5.40 10.78
C MET A 189 9.84 4.16 11.67
N PRO A 190 10.51 4.05 12.83
CA PRO A 190 10.47 2.84 13.66
C PRO A 190 9.05 2.38 14.04
N LEU A 191 8.13 3.35 14.20
CA LEU A 191 6.73 3.09 14.54
C LEU A 191 6.04 2.17 13.52
N PHE A 192 6.42 2.27 12.23
CA PHE A 192 5.78 1.56 11.12
C PHE A 192 6.63 0.43 10.53
N GLU A 193 7.82 0.16 11.07
CA GLU A 193 8.68 -0.91 10.55
C GLU A 193 8.22 -2.31 10.96
N GLY A 194 7.46 -2.43 12.04
CA GLY A 194 7.10 -3.72 12.61
C GLY A 194 8.31 -4.46 13.20
N THR A 195 8.07 -5.67 13.68
CA THR A 195 9.09 -6.49 14.38
C THR A 195 9.25 -7.88 13.76
N SER A 196 8.65 -8.13 12.57
CA SER A 196 8.53 -9.49 12.05
C SER A 196 9.72 -9.91 11.17
N CYS A 197 9.64 -9.75 9.86
CA CYS A 197 10.51 -10.44 8.91
C CYS A 197 11.53 -9.51 8.26
N ASN A 198 12.73 -10.06 7.94
CA ASN A 198 13.74 -9.41 7.13
C ASN A 198 14.24 -8.06 7.68
N LEU A 199 14.33 -7.91 9.01
CA LEU A 199 14.67 -6.66 9.69
C LEU A 199 16.10 -6.16 9.41
N ASP A 200 16.96 -6.99 8.84
CA ASP A 200 18.30 -6.69 8.41
C ASP A 200 18.38 -5.96 7.06
N ALA A 201 17.24 -5.72 6.40
CA ALA A 201 17.13 -4.94 5.17
C ALA A 201 16.27 -3.69 5.36
N LYS A 202 16.47 -2.68 4.51
CA LYS A 202 15.68 -1.43 4.52
C LYS A 202 14.34 -1.62 3.81
N SER A 203 13.29 -0.96 4.30
CA SER A 203 11.94 -0.98 3.73
C SER A 203 11.60 0.25 2.86
N ASN A 204 12.56 1.14 2.61
CA ASN A 204 12.35 2.30 1.74
C ASN A 204 12.10 1.89 0.28
N VAL A 205 11.34 2.69 -0.44
CA VAL A 205 11.12 2.60 -1.89
C VAL A 205 11.69 3.83 -2.57
N ASN A 206 11.93 3.75 -3.88
CA ASN A 206 12.59 4.80 -4.66
C ASN A 206 11.66 5.51 -5.65
N ALA A 207 10.45 4.98 -5.83
CA ALA A 207 9.36 5.60 -6.59
C ALA A 207 8.01 5.07 -6.06
N VAL A 208 6.97 5.91 -6.14
CA VAL A 208 5.60 5.56 -5.75
C VAL A 208 4.68 5.79 -6.94
N VAL A 209 3.75 4.86 -7.16
CA VAL A 209 2.60 5.05 -8.03
C VAL A 209 1.35 4.79 -7.21
N ASP A 210 0.58 5.82 -7.01
CA ASP A 210 -0.72 5.78 -6.35
C ASP A 210 -1.83 5.78 -7.40
N ILE A 211 -2.62 4.71 -7.43
CA ILE A 211 -3.79 4.59 -8.29
C ILE A 211 -5.03 4.69 -7.43
N ASP A 212 -5.65 5.86 -7.40
CA ASP A 212 -6.86 6.15 -6.61
C ASP A 212 -6.75 5.76 -5.12
N GLY A 213 -5.61 5.97 -4.48
CA GLY A 213 -5.41 5.72 -3.06
C GLY A 213 -5.81 6.91 -2.18
N THR A 214 -6.28 6.63 -0.98
CA THR A 214 -6.60 7.65 0.01
C THR A 214 -5.32 8.25 0.60
N LEU A 215 -5.04 9.52 0.33
CA LEU A 215 -3.85 10.20 0.84
C LEU A 215 -4.04 10.78 2.24
N SER A 216 -5.27 11.08 2.62
CA SER A 216 -5.61 11.52 3.97
C SER A 216 -7.01 11.05 4.38
N PHE A 217 -7.08 10.32 5.46
CA PHE A 217 -8.34 9.85 6.05
C PHE A 217 -9.12 10.97 6.76
N VAL A 218 -8.45 12.07 7.06
CA VAL A 218 -9.03 13.21 7.82
C VAL A 218 -9.21 14.47 6.96
N HIS A 219 -8.88 14.40 5.66
CA HIS A 219 -9.07 15.53 4.75
C HIS A 219 -10.56 15.85 4.59
N PRO A 220 -10.96 17.14 4.57
CA PRO A 220 -12.36 17.54 4.48
C PRO A 220 -13.08 17.06 3.20
N ASP A 221 -12.36 16.93 2.09
CA ASP A 221 -12.90 16.46 0.82
C ASP A 221 -12.99 14.92 0.72
N GLY A 222 -12.39 14.21 1.69
CA GLY A 222 -12.41 12.74 1.75
C GLY A 222 -13.71 12.20 2.31
N ARG A 223 -14.13 11.02 1.82
CA ARG A 223 -15.35 10.33 2.30
C ARG A 223 -15.07 9.04 3.05
N GLU A 224 -13.81 8.62 3.16
CA GLU A 224 -13.49 7.44 3.94
C GLU A 224 -13.87 7.66 5.41
N GLY A 225 -14.54 6.67 6.02
CA GLY A 225 -15.08 6.78 7.38
C GLY A 225 -16.47 7.45 7.45
N ASP A 226 -17.16 7.62 6.33
CA ASP A 226 -18.60 7.94 6.34
C ASP A 226 -19.41 6.67 6.60
N ASP A 227 -19.75 6.44 7.86
CA ASP A 227 -20.52 5.29 8.33
C ASP A 227 -22.06 5.52 8.29
N SER A 228 -22.54 6.59 7.64
CA SER A 228 -23.96 6.96 7.62
C SER A 228 -24.87 5.92 6.96
N LYS A 229 -24.36 5.14 5.99
CA LYS A 229 -25.13 4.11 5.29
C LYS A 229 -24.73 2.69 5.68
N SER A 230 -23.46 2.48 5.94
CA SER A 230 -22.89 1.19 6.35
C SER A 230 -21.51 1.44 6.94
N THR A 231 -21.02 0.53 7.78
CA THR A 231 -19.66 0.63 8.32
C THR A 231 -18.64 0.68 7.16
N SER A 232 -17.84 1.73 7.13
CA SER A 232 -16.82 1.94 6.09
C SER A 232 -15.67 0.94 6.21
N ALA A 233 -14.92 0.77 5.11
CA ALA A 233 -13.75 -0.08 5.09
C ALA A 233 -12.67 0.41 6.08
N GLY A 234 -12.50 1.73 6.20
CA GLY A 234 -11.59 2.33 7.17
C GLY A 234 -12.01 2.04 8.61
N THR A 235 -13.29 2.16 8.95
CA THR A 235 -13.79 1.82 10.29
C THR A 235 -13.52 0.35 10.66
N TYR A 236 -13.68 -0.56 9.70
CA TYR A 236 -13.28 -1.95 9.90
C TYR A 236 -11.76 -2.13 10.05
N TRP A 237 -10.95 -1.36 9.29
CA TRP A 237 -9.49 -1.49 9.32
C TRP A 237 -8.89 -0.93 10.61
N PHE A 238 -9.44 0.18 11.10
CA PHE A 238 -9.00 0.80 12.36
C PHE A 238 -9.63 0.17 13.60
N GLY A 239 -10.78 -0.47 13.46
CA GLY A 239 -11.59 -0.98 14.59
C GLY A 239 -12.36 0.10 15.34
N TYR A 240 -12.29 1.35 14.89
CA TYR A 240 -12.94 2.54 15.46
C TYR A 240 -13.52 3.42 14.36
N ALA A 241 -14.69 4.01 14.59
CA ALA A 241 -15.17 5.09 13.73
C ALA A 241 -14.24 6.32 13.82
N LYS A 242 -14.23 7.15 12.78
CA LYS A 242 -13.35 8.32 12.70
C LYS A 242 -13.52 9.25 13.93
N ALA A 243 -14.77 9.48 14.35
CA ALA A 243 -15.07 10.33 15.50
C ALA A 243 -14.61 9.73 16.83
N GLU A 244 -14.50 8.40 16.94
CA GLU A 244 -14.06 7.71 18.16
C GLU A 244 -12.55 7.79 18.37
N ASN A 245 -11.76 7.76 17.29
CA ASN A 245 -10.30 7.83 17.36
C ASN A 245 -9.67 8.58 16.17
N PRO A 246 -9.90 9.90 16.05
CA PRO A 246 -9.41 10.68 14.90
C PRO A 246 -7.89 10.67 14.76
N LYS A 247 -7.15 10.57 15.87
CA LYS A 247 -5.67 10.49 15.85
C LYS A 247 -5.15 9.22 15.18
N LEU A 248 -5.85 8.09 15.33
CA LEU A 248 -5.49 6.86 14.65
C LEU A 248 -5.68 6.99 13.13
N TRP A 249 -6.78 7.63 12.71
CA TRP A 249 -7.07 7.90 11.30
C TRP A 249 -6.05 8.87 10.68
N GLU A 250 -5.67 9.90 11.41
CA GLU A 250 -4.61 10.83 11.00
C GLU A 250 -3.24 10.11 10.90
N ALA A 251 -2.90 9.25 11.88
CA ALA A 251 -1.65 8.50 11.89
C ALA A 251 -1.53 7.47 10.76
N ALA A 252 -2.64 7.08 10.14
CA ALA A 252 -2.64 6.21 8.96
C ALA A 252 -2.61 7.00 7.63
N SER A 253 -2.69 8.32 7.67
CA SER A 253 -2.75 9.17 6.47
C SER A 253 -1.36 9.42 5.89
N PRO A 254 -1.05 9.00 4.64
CA PRO A 254 0.23 9.29 3.98
C PRO A 254 0.62 10.76 3.99
N LEU A 255 -0.37 11.66 3.81
CA LEU A 255 -0.18 13.10 3.79
C LEU A 255 0.46 13.62 5.10
N SER A 256 0.22 12.97 6.24
CA SER A 256 0.79 13.38 7.54
C SER A 256 2.32 13.21 7.60
N TYR A 257 2.92 12.49 6.67
CA TYR A 257 4.36 12.14 6.68
C TYR A 257 5.11 12.57 5.43
N VAL A 258 4.45 13.20 4.47
CA VAL A 258 5.13 13.66 3.25
C VAL A 258 6.20 14.69 3.60
N SER A 259 7.41 14.53 3.07
CA SER A 259 8.58 15.30 3.46
C SER A 259 9.65 15.31 2.36
N ALA A 260 10.78 15.94 2.61
CA ALA A 260 11.93 15.94 1.71
C ALA A 260 12.54 14.54 1.43
N GLN A 261 12.17 13.51 2.20
CA GLN A 261 12.60 12.12 1.98
C GLN A 261 11.60 11.31 1.15
N THR A 262 10.44 11.88 0.82
CA THR A 262 9.43 11.23 -0.02
C THR A 262 9.99 11.04 -1.43
N PRO A 263 9.89 9.83 -2.02
CA PRO A 263 10.41 9.61 -3.38
C PRO A 263 9.50 10.24 -4.45
N PRO A 264 9.97 10.34 -5.71
CA PRO A 264 9.13 10.71 -6.84
C PRO A 264 7.82 9.94 -6.86
N THR A 265 6.70 10.62 -7.13
CA THR A 265 5.36 10.04 -7.03
C THR A 265 4.53 10.33 -8.28
N LEU A 266 3.90 9.28 -8.82
CA LEU A 266 2.87 9.36 -9.86
C LEU A 266 1.50 9.10 -9.23
N PHE A 267 0.55 10.00 -9.48
CA PHE A 267 -0.86 9.84 -9.12
C PHE A 267 -1.65 9.52 -10.39
N ILE A 268 -2.37 8.39 -10.40
CA ILE A 268 -3.26 8.00 -11.49
C ILE A 268 -4.68 7.94 -10.93
N ASN A 269 -5.54 8.82 -11.39
CA ASN A 269 -6.82 9.05 -10.79
C ASN A 269 -8.00 8.77 -11.74
N SER A 270 -9.07 8.26 -11.17
CA SER A 270 -10.39 8.13 -11.78
C SER A 270 -11.15 9.45 -11.77
N SER A 271 -12.39 9.43 -12.26
CA SER A 271 -13.31 10.57 -12.18
C SER A 271 -13.97 10.73 -10.79
N VAL A 272 -13.56 9.99 -9.77
CA VAL A 272 -14.15 10.00 -8.44
C VAL A 272 -13.43 11.03 -7.54
N PRO A 273 -13.93 12.27 -7.34
CA PRO A 273 -13.14 13.36 -6.77
C PRO A 273 -12.66 13.12 -5.34
N TRP A 274 -13.46 12.47 -4.50
CA TRP A 274 -13.11 12.23 -3.10
C TRP A 274 -11.96 11.22 -2.90
N MET A 275 -11.64 10.42 -3.94
CA MET A 275 -10.46 9.55 -3.94
C MET A 275 -9.16 10.35 -4.07
N HIS A 276 -9.23 11.59 -4.53
CA HIS A 276 -8.07 12.48 -4.69
C HIS A 276 -7.84 13.40 -3.50
N ALA A 277 -8.61 13.24 -2.43
CA ALA A 277 -8.57 14.11 -1.26
C ALA A 277 -7.16 14.15 -0.64
N GLY A 278 -6.59 15.36 -0.56
CA GLY A 278 -5.25 15.59 -0.05
C GLY A 278 -4.12 15.48 -1.08
N ARG A 279 -4.40 15.11 -2.35
CA ARG A 279 -3.38 15.02 -3.41
C ARG A 279 -2.67 16.36 -3.65
N GLU A 280 -3.42 17.44 -3.77
CA GLU A 280 -2.85 18.77 -4.01
C GLU A 280 -1.98 19.24 -2.84
N ASP A 281 -2.36 18.93 -1.62
CA ASP A 281 -1.55 19.24 -0.44
C ASP A 281 -0.29 18.38 -0.37
N TYR A 282 -0.38 17.13 -0.78
CA TYR A 282 0.78 16.23 -0.92
C TYR A 282 1.76 16.79 -1.96
N ILE A 283 1.28 17.16 -3.16
CA ILE A 283 2.07 17.73 -4.26
C ILE A 283 2.75 19.02 -3.82
N LYS A 284 2.07 19.93 -3.11
CA LYS A 284 2.69 21.16 -2.58
C LYS A 284 3.93 20.88 -1.74
N VAL A 285 3.94 19.79 -0.97
CA VAL A 285 5.13 19.41 -0.19
C VAL A 285 6.22 18.85 -1.09
N LEU A 286 5.87 18.05 -2.10
CA LEU A 286 6.84 17.56 -3.09
C LEU A 286 7.50 18.72 -3.83
N ASP A 287 6.70 19.65 -4.38
CA ASP A 287 7.18 20.83 -5.11
C ASP A 287 8.10 21.71 -4.28
N LYS A 288 7.73 21.95 -3.01
CA LYS A 288 8.57 22.70 -2.06
C LYS A 288 9.95 22.09 -1.87
N ASN A 289 10.07 20.78 -2.03
CA ASN A 289 11.29 20.03 -1.88
C ASN A 289 11.94 19.63 -3.23
N GLU A 290 11.45 20.18 -4.36
CA GLU A 290 11.92 19.90 -5.72
C GLU A 290 11.85 18.39 -6.08
N ILE A 291 10.89 17.67 -5.49
CA ILE A 291 10.66 16.24 -5.73
C ILE A 291 9.71 16.08 -6.91
N TYR A 292 10.13 15.28 -7.89
CA TYR A 292 9.35 15.05 -9.09
C TYR A 292 8.01 14.34 -8.80
N SER A 293 6.93 14.90 -9.34
CA SER A 293 5.61 14.26 -9.33
C SER A 293 4.91 14.41 -10.68
N GLU A 294 4.01 13.48 -10.97
CA GLU A 294 3.10 13.54 -12.13
C GLU A 294 1.68 13.21 -11.69
N VAL A 295 0.70 13.80 -12.39
CA VAL A 295 -0.72 13.46 -12.24
C VAL A 295 -1.26 13.05 -13.60
N LYS A 296 -1.94 11.91 -13.63
CA LYS A 296 -2.74 11.44 -14.75
C LYS A 296 -4.17 11.22 -14.29
N GLU A 297 -5.11 11.92 -14.90
CA GLU A 297 -6.54 11.73 -14.66
C GLU A 297 -7.22 11.11 -15.87
N PHE A 298 -8.18 10.21 -15.61
CA PHE A 298 -9.09 9.65 -16.58
C PHE A 298 -10.50 10.15 -16.26
N GLU A 299 -10.93 11.20 -16.95
CA GLU A 299 -12.11 12.01 -16.62
C GLU A 299 -13.44 11.23 -16.54
N GLU A 300 -13.57 10.12 -17.26
CA GLU A 300 -14.79 9.30 -17.28
C GLU A 300 -14.57 7.90 -16.65
N ALA A 301 -13.44 7.67 -16.00
CA ALA A 301 -13.11 6.36 -15.49
C ALA A 301 -13.81 6.09 -14.13
N PRO A 302 -14.39 4.90 -13.93
CA PRO A 302 -14.84 4.47 -12.60
C PRO A 302 -13.63 4.17 -11.71
N HIS A 303 -13.83 4.09 -10.40
CA HIS A 303 -12.75 3.79 -9.45
C HIS A 303 -11.90 2.57 -9.83
N SER A 304 -12.53 1.50 -10.32
CA SER A 304 -11.82 0.24 -10.67
C SER A 304 -11.19 0.22 -12.06
N PHE A 305 -11.00 1.38 -12.69
CA PHE A 305 -10.57 1.55 -14.10
C PHE A 305 -9.31 0.77 -14.47
N CYS A 306 -8.33 0.71 -13.58
CA CYS A 306 -7.06 0.03 -13.83
C CYS A 306 -7.18 -1.51 -13.98
N LEU A 307 -8.38 -2.06 -13.74
CA LEU A 307 -8.71 -3.48 -13.95
C LEU A 307 -9.39 -3.74 -15.30
N TYR A 308 -9.69 -2.68 -16.07
CA TYR A 308 -10.49 -2.75 -17.29
C TYR A 308 -9.84 -2.03 -18.47
N GLU A 309 -10.02 -2.58 -19.67
CA GLU A 309 -9.94 -1.77 -20.88
C GLU A 309 -11.20 -0.87 -21.00
N PRO A 310 -11.07 0.38 -21.49
CA PRO A 310 -9.93 0.92 -22.24
C PRO A 310 -8.80 1.56 -21.39
N TRP A 311 -8.90 1.59 -20.05
CA TRP A 311 -7.95 2.34 -19.21
C TRP A 311 -6.73 1.53 -18.74
N PHE A 312 -6.80 0.21 -18.74
CA PHE A 312 -5.68 -0.63 -18.31
C PHE A 312 -4.40 -0.35 -19.11
N SER A 313 -4.49 -0.41 -20.45
CA SER A 313 -3.32 -0.20 -21.30
C SER A 313 -2.71 1.20 -21.13
N PRO A 314 -3.45 2.32 -21.12
CA PRO A 314 -2.93 3.64 -20.78
C PRO A 314 -2.35 3.74 -19.36
N THR A 315 -2.91 3.03 -18.38
CA THR A 315 -2.37 2.97 -17.01
C THR A 315 -0.97 2.34 -17.02
N ILE A 316 -0.79 1.22 -17.71
CA ILE A 316 0.53 0.58 -17.87
C ILE A 316 1.53 1.52 -18.54
N GLU A 317 1.12 2.23 -19.58
CA GLU A 317 1.96 3.20 -20.28
C GLU A 317 2.39 4.35 -19.36
N CYS A 318 1.48 4.93 -18.58
CA CYS A 318 1.81 5.97 -17.61
C CYS A 318 2.82 5.48 -16.57
N ILE A 319 2.62 4.28 -16.00
CA ILE A 319 3.56 3.68 -15.05
C ILE A 319 4.94 3.49 -15.69
N ASN A 320 5.00 2.91 -16.90
CA ASN A 320 6.25 2.67 -17.59
C ASN A 320 7.00 3.98 -17.90
N ASN A 321 6.31 4.99 -18.40
CA ASN A 321 6.91 6.29 -18.74
C ASN A 321 7.47 6.97 -17.49
N PHE A 322 6.71 6.99 -16.40
CA PHE A 322 7.16 7.55 -15.12
C PHE A 322 8.38 6.81 -14.57
N LEU A 323 8.35 5.48 -14.50
CA LEU A 323 9.47 4.70 -13.98
C LEU A 323 10.73 4.81 -14.86
N THR A 324 10.56 4.87 -16.17
CA THR A 324 11.67 5.13 -17.10
C THR A 324 12.31 6.49 -16.81
N LYS A 325 11.51 7.53 -16.62
CA LYS A 325 11.99 8.87 -16.31
C LYS A 325 12.72 8.95 -14.96
N VAL A 326 12.20 8.24 -13.94
CA VAL A 326 12.78 8.24 -12.60
C VAL A 326 14.08 7.43 -12.53
N PHE A 327 14.16 6.27 -13.19
CA PHE A 327 15.27 5.34 -12.98
C PHE A 327 16.33 5.30 -14.10
N ASN A 328 16.02 5.85 -15.27
CA ASN A 328 16.93 5.84 -16.42
C ASN A 328 17.57 7.22 -16.72
N LYS A 329 17.46 8.14 -15.79
CA LYS A 329 18.15 9.43 -15.84
C LYS A 329 19.61 9.32 -15.43
#